data_73767cdeddaf0cd01fd854f2a065fee7
#
_entry.id   73767cdeddaf0cd01fd854f2a065fee7
#
_cell.length_a   1.000
_cell.length_b   1.000
_cell.length_c   1.000
_cell.angle_alpha   90.00
_cell.angle_beta   90.00
_cell.angle_gamma   90.00
#
_symmetry.space_group_name_H-M   'P 1'
#
loop_
_entity.id
_entity.type
_entity.pdbx_description
1 polymer ?
#
loop_
_entity_poly.entity_id
_entity_poly.type
_entity_poly.pdbx_seq_one_letter_code
_entity_poly.pdbx_strand_id
1 'polypeptide(L)'
;MIEKYYSGVIEQIYNRIGKETRNIVMANYSNDFSIENLEVIRRYQSNEDNVFFAYSEFSYNTLVGAYEPFLDIICNMHRRFIGGSFDDFQKECGVYYLHRQVLNSYYETGECFREETVLLNEVAYEQRRMTMAIADMLKRLSEVRPLMIVINRFQMASKSSIETIKYLIDNPCANIGIVLGVNAIVKGADSTVEVWDRIVESLEDRSAIYYIGSAGPLKNNVKTTNDDELYITMNFEQSIQEASNIMEFLDFEQARRGCRIIEHKLKFEDAWIDEKSLRRFYMVYARTSV
;
A
#
# COMPACT_ATOMS: atom_id res chain seq x y z
N MET A 1 13.06 -5.64 -23.93
CA MET A 1 11.77 -5.23 -24.55
C MET A 1 10.77 -4.78 -23.48
N ILE A 2 10.51 -5.58 -22.43
CA ILE A 2 9.59 -5.26 -21.31
C ILE A 2 9.96 -3.93 -20.63
N GLU A 3 11.24 -3.74 -20.30
CA GLU A 3 11.75 -2.50 -19.69
C GLU A 3 11.39 -1.23 -20.48
N LYS A 4 11.53 -1.27 -21.80
CA LYS A 4 11.20 -0.14 -22.68
C LYS A 4 9.71 0.19 -22.64
N TYR A 5 8.84 -0.83 -22.62
CA TYR A 5 7.39 -0.62 -22.55
C TYR A 5 6.98 -0.07 -21.18
N TYR A 6 7.56 -0.64 -20.09
CA TYR A 6 7.25 -0.17 -18.75
C TYR A 6 7.70 1.27 -18.53
N SER A 7 8.92 1.61 -18.97
CA SER A 7 9.43 2.98 -18.96
C SER A 7 8.52 3.93 -19.75
N GLY A 8 8.04 3.50 -20.92
CA GLY A 8 7.10 4.29 -21.72
C GLY A 8 5.77 4.57 -21.01
N VAL A 9 5.23 3.61 -20.28
CA VAL A 9 4.01 3.81 -19.46
C VAL A 9 4.26 4.85 -18.36
N ILE A 10 5.36 4.73 -17.63
CA ILE A 10 5.75 5.69 -16.59
C ILE A 10 5.87 7.10 -17.17
N GLU A 11 6.61 7.27 -18.28
CA GLU A 11 6.79 8.56 -18.96
C GLU A 11 5.45 9.14 -19.45
N GLN A 12 4.59 8.30 -19.99
CA GLN A 12 3.27 8.73 -20.46
C GLN A 12 2.43 9.29 -19.31
N ILE A 13 2.38 8.60 -18.17
CA ILE A 13 1.61 9.06 -16.99
C ILE A 13 2.25 10.30 -16.42
N TYR A 14 3.57 10.34 -16.26
CA TYR A 14 4.28 11.53 -15.79
C TYR A 14 3.94 12.79 -16.59
N ASN A 15 3.87 12.69 -17.92
CA ASN A 15 3.57 13.80 -18.82
C ASN A 15 2.09 14.25 -18.79
N ARG A 16 1.19 13.44 -18.23
CA ARG A 16 -0.24 13.74 -18.07
C ARG A 16 -0.57 14.43 -16.75
N ILE A 17 0.29 14.31 -15.74
CA ILE A 17 0.07 14.93 -14.43
C ILE A 17 -0.15 16.43 -14.59
N GLY A 18 -1.19 16.95 -13.93
CA GLY A 18 -1.63 18.34 -14.03
C GLY A 18 -2.42 18.70 -15.29
N LYS A 19 -2.61 17.76 -16.24
CA LYS A 19 -3.31 18.00 -17.50
C LYS A 19 -4.57 17.14 -17.66
N GLU A 20 -4.52 15.91 -17.18
CA GLU A 20 -5.57 14.92 -17.30
C GLU A 20 -5.94 14.37 -15.92
N THR A 21 -7.17 13.90 -15.74
CA THR A 21 -7.64 13.33 -14.48
C THR A 21 -7.51 11.80 -14.43
N ARG A 22 -7.33 11.14 -15.58
CA ARG A 22 -7.22 9.67 -15.67
C ARG A 22 -5.76 9.24 -15.73
N ASN A 23 -5.08 9.38 -14.59
CA ASN A 23 -3.64 9.14 -14.47
C ASN A 23 -3.30 7.91 -13.62
N ILE A 24 -4.28 7.05 -13.29
CA ILE A 24 -4.05 5.79 -12.58
C ILE A 24 -4.17 4.67 -13.58
N VAL A 25 -3.09 3.88 -13.73
CA VAL A 25 -3.02 2.80 -14.72
C VAL A 25 -2.41 1.55 -14.12
N MET A 26 -2.80 0.40 -14.65
CA MET A 26 -2.23 -0.90 -14.32
C MET A 26 -1.34 -1.38 -15.47
N ALA A 27 -0.11 -1.74 -15.13
CA ALA A 27 0.85 -2.31 -16.06
C ALA A 27 1.02 -3.80 -15.75
N ASN A 28 0.31 -4.65 -16.51
CA ASN A 28 0.41 -6.10 -16.37
C ASN A 28 1.64 -6.64 -17.10
N TYR A 29 2.43 -7.45 -16.42
CA TYR A 29 3.58 -8.15 -17.00
C TYR A 29 3.58 -9.64 -16.62
N SER A 30 4.18 -10.47 -17.48
CA SER A 30 4.17 -11.93 -17.33
C SER A 30 5.38 -12.50 -16.61
N ASN A 31 6.44 -11.73 -16.46
CA ASN A 31 7.69 -12.17 -15.85
C ASN A 31 7.98 -11.34 -14.60
N ASP A 32 8.50 -12.00 -13.57
CA ASP A 32 8.99 -11.30 -12.39
C ASP A 32 10.31 -10.59 -12.74
N PHE A 33 10.27 -9.26 -12.78
CA PHE A 33 11.47 -8.44 -12.94
C PHE A 33 11.41 -7.23 -12.01
N SER A 34 12.57 -6.85 -11.50
CA SER A 34 12.66 -5.64 -10.69
C SER A 34 12.71 -4.42 -11.60
N ILE A 35 11.79 -3.49 -11.36
CA ILE A 35 11.75 -2.20 -12.06
C ILE A 35 12.55 -1.11 -11.36
N GLU A 36 13.07 -1.39 -10.18
CA GLU A 36 13.88 -0.46 -9.38
C GLU A 36 15.10 0.08 -10.15
N ASN A 37 15.69 -0.78 -10.98
CA ASN A 37 16.88 -0.45 -11.75
C ASN A 37 16.60 0.25 -13.08
N LEU A 38 15.34 0.50 -13.45
CA LEU A 38 15.01 1.22 -14.66
C LEU A 38 15.60 2.64 -14.64
N GLU A 39 16.24 3.04 -15.72
CA GLU A 39 16.81 4.38 -15.86
C GLU A 39 15.77 5.49 -15.66
N VAL A 40 14.54 5.26 -16.09
CA VAL A 40 13.41 6.19 -15.90
C VAL A 40 13.10 6.46 -14.41
N ILE A 41 13.16 5.43 -13.56
CA ILE A 41 12.97 5.55 -12.12
C ILE A 41 14.06 6.44 -11.53
N ARG A 42 15.33 6.12 -11.79
CA ARG A 42 16.48 6.88 -11.32
C ARG A 42 16.45 8.33 -11.79
N ARG A 43 16.08 8.56 -13.03
CA ARG A 43 15.98 9.91 -13.60
C ARG A 43 14.92 10.76 -12.89
N TYR A 44 13.74 10.21 -12.61
CA TYR A 44 12.69 10.95 -11.95
C TYR A 44 12.92 11.11 -10.44
N GLN A 45 13.54 10.13 -9.79
CA GLN A 45 13.95 10.26 -8.38
C GLN A 45 15.00 11.34 -8.17
N SER A 46 15.89 11.56 -9.15
CA SER A 46 16.93 12.61 -9.08
C SER A 46 16.44 14.00 -9.54
N ASN A 47 15.31 14.07 -10.25
CA ASN A 47 14.76 15.31 -10.78
C ASN A 47 13.58 15.79 -9.94
N GLU A 48 13.86 16.44 -8.80
CA GLU A 48 12.85 16.86 -7.82
C GLU A 48 12.12 18.16 -8.16
N ASP A 49 12.41 18.80 -9.31
CA ASP A 49 12.03 20.21 -9.48
C ASP A 49 10.53 20.48 -9.64
N ASN A 50 9.73 19.58 -10.18
CA ASN A 50 8.31 19.87 -10.45
C ASN A 50 7.31 18.81 -9.94
N VAL A 51 7.69 17.55 -9.81
CA VAL A 51 6.81 16.44 -9.40
C VAL A 51 7.51 15.64 -8.31
N PHE A 52 6.80 15.34 -7.22
CA PHE A 52 7.31 14.40 -6.24
C PHE A 52 7.16 12.97 -6.81
N PHE A 53 8.28 12.29 -6.96
CA PHE A 53 8.31 10.93 -7.50
C PHE A 53 8.56 9.94 -6.37
N ALA A 54 7.63 9.00 -6.19
CA ALA A 54 7.73 7.91 -5.22
C ALA A 54 7.76 6.56 -5.96
N TYR A 55 8.70 5.71 -5.59
CA TYR A 55 8.76 4.32 -6.02
C TYR A 55 8.66 3.40 -4.82
N SER A 56 7.85 2.35 -4.95
CA SER A 56 7.72 1.29 -3.96
C SER A 56 7.59 -0.07 -4.65
N GLU A 57 8.11 -1.10 -4.01
CA GLU A 57 8.03 -2.48 -4.48
C GLU A 57 7.66 -3.39 -3.32
N PHE A 58 6.57 -4.15 -3.48
CA PHE A 58 6.20 -5.15 -2.49
C PHE A 58 7.03 -6.43 -2.65
N SER A 59 7.40 -7.03 -1.53
CA SER A 59 8.07 -8.33 -1.51
C SER A 59 7.05 -9.45 -1.29
N TYR A 60 7.31 -10.61 -1.90
CA TYR A 60 6.50 -11.81 -1.64
C TYR A 60 6.70 -12.35 -0.21
N ASN A 61 7.79 -11.96 0.46
CA ASN A 61 8.27 -12.55 1.68
C ASN A 61 8.17 -11.63 2.90
N THR A 62 7.45 -10.50 2.77
CA THR A 62 7.28 -9.54 3.86
C THR A 62 5.81 -9.32 4.15
N LEU A 63 5.51 -9.08 5.42
CA LEU A 63 4.20 -8.57 5.81
C LEU A 63 4.07 -7.14 5.28
N VAL A 64 3.03 -6.88 4.50
CA VAL A 64 2.74 -5.55 3.94
C VAL A 64 1.90 -4.77 4.92
N GLY A 65 2.34 -3.56 5.24
CA GLY A 65 1.65 -2.64 6.14
C GLY A 65 0.29 -2.18 5.62
N ALA A 66 -0.59 -1.79 6.54
CA ALA A 66 -1.84 -1.15 6.17
C ALA A 66 -1.56 0.20 5.48
N TYR A 67 -2.24 0.48 4.38
CA TYR A 67 -2.08 1.70 3.58
C TYR A 67 -0.67 1.94 3.01
N GLU A 68 0.21 0.97 3.05
CA GLU A 68 1.53 1.06 2.41
C GLU A 68 1.38 1.10 0.87
N PRO A 69 2.15 1.94 0.13
CA PRO A 69 3.17 2.88 0.61
C PRO A 69 2.63 4.29 0.88
N PHE A 70 1.32 4.50 0.90
CA PHE A 70 0.71 5.83 0.93
C PHE A 70 1.00 6.60 2.21
N LEU A 71 1.04 5.91 3.36
CA LEU A 71 1.39 6.54 4.65
C LEU A 71 2.79 7.14 4.62
N ASP A 72 3.77 6.38 4.13
CA ASP A 72 5.15 6.86 4.03
C ASP A 72 5.28 8.04 3.08
N ILE A 73 4.55 7.99 1.95
CA ILE A 73 4.49 9.10 1.00
C ILE A 73 3.92 10.35 1.66
N ILE A 74 2.80 10.23 2.38
CA ILE A 74 2.15 11.34 3.09
C ILE A 74 3.11 11.94 4.11
N CYS A 75 3.69 11.11 4.97
CA CYS A 75 4.62 11.55 6.00
C CYS A 75 5.85 12.26 5.41
N ASN A 76 6.41 11.70 4.34
CA ASN A 76 7.58 12.28 3.68
C ASN A 76 7.25 13.61 2.99
N MET A 77 6.16 13.66 2.22
CA MET A 77 5.74 14.91 1.57
C MET A 77 5.40 16.00 2.58
N HIS A 78 4.69 15.67 3.67
CA HIS A 78 4.39 16.64 4.72
C HIS A 78 5.65 17.21 5.33
N ARG A 79 6.61 16.36 5.74
CA ARG A 79 7.89 16.82 6.32
C ARG A 79 8.70 17.71 5.37
N ARG A 80 8.66 17.41 4.07
CA ARG A 80 9.51 18.10 3.06
C ARG A 80 8.90 19.38 2.51
N PHE A 81 7.57 19.44 2.35
CA PHE A 81 6.93 20.50 1.56
C PHE A 81 5.90 21.33 2.32
N ILE A 82 5.36 20.83 3.44
CA ILE A 82 4.39 21.54 4.26
C ILE A 82 5.05 22.00 5.57
N GLY A 83 5.60 21.06 6.32
CA GLY A 83 6.15 21.31 7.66
C GLY A 83 5.07 21.66 8.70
N GLY A 84 5.50 22.05 9.88
CA GLY A 84 4.56 22.39 10.96
C GLY A 84 3.89 21.17 11.60
N SER A 85 2.68 21.39 12.15
CA SER A 85 1.93 20.34 12.85
C SER A 85 1.25 19.39 11.88
N PHE A 86 1.56 18.10 11.97
CA PHE A 86 0.87 17.08 11.19
C PHE A 86 -0.61 16.92 11.60
N ASP A 87 -0.92 17.13 12.90
CA ASP A 87 -2.30 17.13 13.38
C ASP A 87 -3.14 18.25 12.78
N ASP A 88 -2.56 19.46 12.61
CA ASP A 88 -3.27 20.57 11.99
C ASP A 88 -3.50 20.33 10.49
N PHE A 89 -2.51 19.80 9.78
CA PHE A 89 -2.67 19.35 8.40
C PHE A 89 -3.81 18.32 8.26
N GLN A 90 -3.88 17.33 9.15
CA GLN A 90 -4.95 16.35 9.16
C GLN A 90 -6.33 16.97 9.43
N LYS A 91 -6.42 17.97 10.34
CA LYS A 91 -7.66 18.73 10.57
C LYS A 91 -8.12 19.47 9.32
N GLU A 92 -7.19 20.12 8.62
CA GLU A 92 -7.49 20.78 7.32
C GLU A 92 -8.01 19.80 6.27
N CYS A 93 -7.51 18.55 6.26
CA CYS A 93 -8.00 17.48 5.41
C CYS A 93 -9.32 16.83 5.90
N GLY A 94 -9.88 17.29 7.03
CA GLY A 94 -11.13 16.76 7.59
C GLY A 94 -10.99 15.36 8.22
N VAL A 95 -9.76 14.95 8.59
CA VAL A 95 -9.52 13.64 9.21
C VAL A 95 -10.18 13.57 10.58
N TYR A 96 -10.95 12.52 10.79
CA TYR A 96 -11.66 12.28 12.06
C TYR A 96 -10.67 12.09 13.22
N TYR A 97 -11.03 12.58 14.41
CA TYR A 97 -10.10 12.65 15.54
C TYR A 97 -9.49 11.30 15.96
N LEU A 98 -10.28 10.19 15.92
CA LEU A 98 -9.78 8.85 16.23
C LEU A 98 -8.69 8.38 15.24
N HIS A 99 -8.83 8.73 13.97
CA HIS A 99 -7.83 8.43 12.95
C HIS A 99 -6.58 9.29 13.11
N ARG A 100 -6.76 10.56 13.52
CA ARG A 100 -5.63 11.46 13.77
C ARG A 100 -4.69 10.94 14.86
N GLN A 101 -5.21 10.32 15.92
CA GLN A 101 -4.37 9.71 16.95
C GLN A 101 -3.43 8.64 16.37
N VAL A 102 -3.97 7.71 15.58
CA VAL A 102 -3.19 6.64 14.95
C VAL A 102 -2.16 7.21 13.96
N LEU A 103 -2.59 8.17 13.13
CA LEU A 103 -1.74 8.78 12.12
C LEU A 103 -0.63 9.65 12.73
N ASN A 104 -0.90 10.38 13.82
CA ASN A 104 0.11 11.16 14.53
C ASN A 104 1.15 10.24 15.17
N SER A 105 0.70 9.18 15.85
CA SER A 105 1.60 8.19 16.42
C SER A 105 2.52 7.58 15.35
N TYR A 106 1.95 7.15 14.23
CA TYR A 106 2.74 6.64 13.10
C TYR A 106 3.73 7.68 12.55
N TYR A 107 3.27 8.92 12.38
CA TYR A 107 4.12 10.01 11.89
C TYR A 107 5.32 10.28 12.79
N GLU A 108 5.15 10.24 14.11
CA GLU A 108 6.18 10.56 15.10
C GLU A 108 7.15 9.40 15.33
N THR A 109 6.64 8.19 15.43
CA THR A 109 7.39 7.03 15.94
C THR A 109 7.50 5.85 14.97
N GLY A 110 6.69 5.84 13.90
CA GLY A 110 6.49 4.66 13.05
C GLY A 110 5.63 3.57 13.72
N GLU A 111 5.13 3.83 14.94
CA GLU A 111 4.27 2.90 15.67
C GLU A 111 2.85 3.47 15.78
N CYS A 112 1.85 2.62 15.55
CA CYS A 112 0.46 3.01 15.69
C CYS A 112 -0.03 2.81 17.11
N PHE A 113 -0.69 3.82 17.64
CA PHE A 113 -1.34 3.76 18.95
C PHE A 113 -2.72 4.40 18.88
N ARG A 114 -3.70 3.78 19.54
CA ARG A 114 -5.07 4.26 19.70
C ARG A 114 -5.49 4.15 21.15
N GLU A 115 -6.00 5.24 21.72
CA GLU A 115 -6.53 5.27 23.10
C GLU A 115 -7.91 4.63 23.19
N GLU A 116 -8.76 4.88 22.20
CA GLU A 116 -10.14 4.40 22.20
C GLU A 116 -10.30 3.13 21.34
N THR A 117 -11.13 2.21 21.82
CA THR A 117 -11.49 0.99 21.08
C THR A 117 -12.63 1.26 20.12
N VAL A 118 -12.53 0.75 18.90
CA VAL A 118 -13.62 0.76 17.93
C VAL A 118 -14.50 -0.47 18.14
N LEU A 119 -15.81 -0.28 18.14
CA LEU A 119 -16.75 -1.38 18.26
C LEU A 119 -16.70 -2.25 17.00
N LEU A 120 -16.83 -3.56 17.13
CA LEU A 120 -16.72 -4.51 16.00
C LEU A 120 -17.70 -4.21 14.87
N ASN A 121 -18.90 -3.75 15.19
CA ASN A 121 -19.91 -3.36 14.18
C ASN A 121 -19.58 -2.06 13.44
N GLU A 122 -18.63 -1.27 13.93
CA GLU A 122 -18.20 0.00 13.33
C GLU A 122 -16.91 -0.15 12.48
N VAL A 123 -16.21 -1.27 12.62
CA VAL A 123 -14.89 -1.47 11.99
C VAL A 123 -14.91 -1.19 10.50
N ALA A 124 -15.86 -1.75 9.75
CA ALA A 124 -15.95 -1.55 8.30
C ALA A 124 -16.19 -0.08 7.92
N TYR A 125 -16.97 0.62 8.73
CA TYR A 125 -17.23 2.05 8.55
C TYR A 125 -15.98 2.89 8.82
N GLU A 126 -15.28 2.60 9.90
CA GLU A 126 -14.05 3.31 10.27
C GLU A 126 -12.89 2.99 9.32
N GLN A 127 -12.77 1.76 8.81
CA GLN A 127 -11.84 1.43 7.73
C GLN A 127 -12.09 2.30 6.49
N ARG A 128 -13.37 2.41 6.07
CA ARG A 128 -13.73 3.24 4.92
C ARG A 128 -13.38 4.71 5.16
N ARG A 129 -13.64 5.25 6.35
CA ARG A 129 -13.27 6.62 6.70
C ARG A 129 -11.77 6.84 6.67
N MET A 130 -10.98 5.88 7.18
CA MET A 130 -9.52 5.94 7.12
C MET A 130 -9.03 5.93 5.65
N THR A 131 -9.58 5.04 4.83
CA THR A 131 -9.27 5.00 3.38
C THR A 131 -9.52 6.35 2.70
N MET A 132 -10.67 6.97 2.98
CA MET A 132 -11.00 8.31 2.46
C MET A 132 -10.00 9.35 2.98
N ALA A 133 -9.67 9.34 4.27
CA ALA A 133 -8.72 10.25 4.87
C ALA A 133 -7.33 10.16 4.23
N ILE A 134 -6.81 8.94 4.03
CA ILE A 134 -5.53 8.71 3.34
C ILE A 134 -5.56 9.27 1.92
N ALA A 135 -6.61 8.98 1.16
CA ALA A 135 -6.74 9.47 -0.22
C ALA A 135 -6.87 11.00 -0.28
N ASP A 136 -7.63 11.61 0.62
CA ASP A 136 -7.83 13.06 0.65
C ASP A 136 -6.56 13.80 1.11
N MET A 137 -5.78 13.25 2.03
CA MET A 137 -4.45 13.77 2.36
C MET A 137 -3.50 13.72 1.15
N LEU A 138 -3.49 12.61 0.39
CA LEU A 138 -2.69 12.53 -0.85
C LEU A 138 -3.10 13.60 -1.87
N LYS A 139 -4.42 13.81 -2.06
CA LYS A 139 -4.91 14.87 -2.94
C LYS A 139 -4.47 16.25 -2.47
N ARG A 140 -4.61 16.54 -1.18
CA ARG A 140 -4.20 17.82 -0.62
C ARG A 140 -2.69 18.07 -0.78
N LEU A 141 -1.87 17.06 -0.55
CA LEU A 141 -0.42 17.14 -0.79
C LEU A 141 -0.10 17.36 -2.28
N SER A 142 -0.85 16.72 -3.17
CA SER A 142 -0.66 16.88 -4.61
C SER A 142 -1.02 18.26 -5.15
N GLU A 143 -1.81 19.06 -4.42
CA GLU A 143 -2.07 20.46 -4.72
C GLU A 143 -0.84 21.35 -4.44
N VAL A 144 -0.05 21.00 -3.41
CA VAL A 144 1.19 21.68 -3.10
C VAL A 144 2.29 21.27 -4.08
N ARG A 145 2.37 19.98 -4.37
CA ARG A 145 3.32 19.43 -5.33
C ARG A 145 2.73 18.22 -6.05
N PRO A 146 2.62 18.23 -7.38
CA PRO A 146 2.13 17.09 -8.13
C PRO A 146 2.89 15.80 -7.78
N LEU A 147 2.18 14.67 -7.74
CA LEU A 147 2.63 13.40 -7.21
C LEU A 147 2.62 12.32 -8.28
N MET A 148 3.75 11.66 -8.49
CA MET A 148 3.87 10.44 -9.29
C MET A 148 4.26 9.27 -8.40
N ILE A 149 3.45 8.23 -8.39
CA ILE A 149 3.69 7.00 -7.62
C ILE A 149 3.84 5.82 -8.58
N VAL A 150 4.91 5.07 -8.43
CA VAL A 150 5.11 3.80 -9.13
C VAL A 150 5.19 2.69 -8.09
N ILE A 151 4.28 1.74 -8.15
CA ILE A 151 4.22 0.61 -7.22
C ILE A 151 4.40 -0.68 -8.01
N ASN A 152 5.45 -1.43 -7.72
CA ASN A 152 5.66 -2.76 -8.29
C ASN A 152 5.10 -3.86 -7.42
N ARG A 153 4.69 -4.98 -8.04
CA ARG A 153 4.08 -6.14 -7.37
C ARG A 153 2.83 -5.78 -6.56
N PHE A 154 2.01 -4.87 -7.09
CA PHE A 154 0.82 -4.37 -6.40
C PHE A 154 -0.21 -5.44 -6.06
N GLN A 155 -0.18 -6.62 -6.70
CA GLN A 155 -0.99 -7.79 -6.33
C GLN A 155 -0.70 -8.27 -4.89
N MET A 156 0.41 -7.86 -4.28
CA MET A 156 0.77 -8.18 -2.90
C MET A 156 0.30 -7.11 -1.89
N ALA A 157 -0.29 -6.02 -2.36
CA ALA A 157 -0.75 -4.92 -1.50
C ALA A 157 -1.80 -5.38 -0.48
N SER A 158 -1.83 -4.70 0.67
CA SER A 158 -2.89 -4.90 1.67
C SER A 158 -4.25 -4.46 1.12
N LYS A 159 -5.32 -5.01 1.66
CA LYS A 159 -6.70 -4.63 1.30
C LYS A 159 -6.93 -3.13 1.44
N SER A 160 -6.42 -2.51 2.50
CA SER A 160 -6.54 -1.06 2.74
C SER A 160 -5.85 -0.24 1.64
N SER A 161 -4.67 -0.67 1.17
CA SER A 161 -3.96 -0.03 0.05
C SER A 161 -4.73 -0.17 -1.26
N ILE A 162 -5.30 -1.35 -1.51
CA ILE A 162 -6.13 -1.61 -2.68
C ILE A 162 -7.40 -0.75 -2.67
N GLU A 163 -8.10 -0.66 -1.54
CA GLU A 163 -9.28 0.20 -1.40
C GLU A 163 -8.93 1.70 -1.55
N THR A 164 -7.73 2.11 -1.15
CA THR A 164 -7.25 3.49 -1.37
C THR A 164 -7.11 3.80 -2.87
N ILE A 165 -6.50 2.89 -3.63
CA ILE A 165 -6.42 3.03 -5.10
C ILE A 165 -7.80 3.07 -5.72
N LYS A 166 -8.70 2.18 -5.33
CA LYS A 166 -10.08 2.17 -5.82
C LYS A 166 -10.75 3.52 -5.55
N TYR A 167 -10.64 4.04 -4.34
CA TYR A 167 -11.21 5.35 -4.02
C TYR A 167 -10.62 6.48 -4.88
N LEU A 168 -9.30 6.47 -5.15
CA LEU A 168 -8.65 7.44 -6.04
C LEU A 168 -9.08 7.29 -7.51
N ILE A 169 -9.36 6.08 -7.97
CA ILE A 169 -9.92 5.83 -9.31
C ILE A 169 -11.33 6.42 -9.42
N ASP A 170 -12.16 6.20 -8.41
CA ASP A 170 -13.55 6.70 -8.37
C ASP A 170 -13.62 8.22 -8.17
N ASN A 171 -12.60 8.80 -7.53
CA ASN A 171 -12.48 10.24 -7.25
C ASN A 171 -11.17 10.81 -7.81
N PRO A 172 -11.02 10.89 -9.14
CA PRO A 172 -9.75 11.19 -9.77
C PRO A 172 -9.24 12.60 -9.50
N CYS A 173 -7.91 12.74 -9.45
CA CYS A 173 -7.20 14.00 -9.27
C CYS A 173 -6.15 14.17 -10.39
N ALA A 174 -6.14 15.33 -11.04
CA ALA A 174 -5.20 15.59 -12.13
C ALA A 174 -3.73 15.64 -11.68
N ASN A 175 -3.49 16.03 -10.44
CA ASN A 175 -2.15 16.18 -9.89
C ASN A 175 -1.54 14.86 -9.35
N ILE A 176 -2.27 13.74 -9.45
CA ILE A 176 -1.79 12.44 -9.01
C ILE A 176 -1.68 11.51 -10.22
N GLY A 177 -0.49 10.97 -10.46
CA GLY A 177 -0.24 9.89 -11.42
C GLY A 177 0.19 8.62 -10.69
N ILE A 178 -0.41 7.46 -11.00
CA ILE A 178 -0.06 6.19 -10.36
C ILE A 178 0.11 5.11 -11.43
N VAL A 179 1.22 4.41 -11.37
CA VAL A 179 1.45 3.20 -12.17
C VAL A 179 1.54 2.00 -11.24
N LEU A 180 0.59 1.08 -11.39
CA LEU A 180 0.52 -0.17 -10.65
C LEU A 180 1.14 -1.29 -11.49
N GLY A 181 2.34 -1.73 -11.13
CA GLY A 181 2.98 -2.89 -11.73
C GLY A 181 2.42 -4.18 -11.14
N VAL A 182 1.89 -5.06 -11.97
CA VAL A 182 1.24 -6.30 -11.54
C VAL A 182 1.81 -7.48 -12.30
N ASN A 183 2.26 -8.50 -11.59
CA ASN A 183 2.62 -9.76 -12.21
C ASN A 183 1.35 -10.58 -12.47
N ALA A 184 1.01 -10.75 -13.75
CA ALA A 184 -0.18 -11.48 -14.18
C ALA A 184 -0.20 -12.99 -13.82
N ILE A 185 0.94 -13.54 -13.39
CA ILE A 185 1.09 -14.99 -13.11
C ILE A 185 0.89 -15.28 -11.61
N VAL A 186 1.02 -14.28 -10.75
CA VAL A 186 0.98 -14.45 -9.29
C VAL A 186 -0.29 -13.84 -8.74
N LYS A 187 -1.10 -14.62 -8.03
CA LYS A 187 -2.24 -14.10 -7.26
C LYS A 187 -1.76 -13.44 -5.97
N GLY A 188 -2.44 -12.38 -5.61
CA GLY A 188 -2.38 -11.80 -4.27
C GLY A 188 -2.98 -12.74 -3.20
N ALA A 189 -3.02 -12.27 -1.97
CA ALA A 189 -3.69 -12.99 -0.89
C ALA A 189 -5.18 -13.19 -1.20
N ASP A 190 -5.75 -14.34 -0.82
CA ASP A 190 -7.16 -14.69 -1.12
C ASP A 190 -8.15 -13.63 -0.62
N SER A 191 -7.88 -13.01 0.53
CA SER A 191 -8.69 -11.93 1.09
C SER A 191 -8.73 -10.64 0.25
N THR A 192 -7.79 -10.46 -0.68
CA THR A 192 -7.72 -9.28 -1.54
C THR A 192 -8.30 -9.50 -2.92
N VAL A 193 -8.57 -10.75 -3.33
CA VAL A 193 -8.99 -11.10 -4.70
C VAL A 193 -10.27 -10.37 -5.12
N GLU A 194 -11.31 -10.37 -4.28
CA GLU A 194 -12.57 -9.70 -4.61
C GLU A 194 -12.40 -8.18 -4.78
N VAL A 195 -11.59 -7.56 -3.93
CA VAL A 195 -11.31 -6.12 -4.01
C VAL A 195 -10.46 -5.81 -5.24
N TRP A 196 -9.53 -6.70 -5.54
CA TRP A 196 -8.68 -6.63 -6.72
C TRP A 196 -9.50 -6.70 -8.02
N ASP A 197 -10.44 -7.65 -8.12
CA ASP A 197 -11.30 -7.79 -9.29
C ASP A 197 -12.10 -6.50 -9.56
N ARG A 198 -12.61 -5.84 -8.52
CA ARG A 198 -13.30 -4.55 -8.64
C ARG A 198 -12.39 -3.42 -9.14
N ILE A 199 -11.10 -3.42 -8.77
CA ILE A 199 -10.14 -2.46 -9.32
C ILE A 199 -9.91 -2.71 -10.80
N VAL A 200 -9.70 -3.98 -11.18
CA VAL A 200 -9.51 -4.36 -12.57
C VAL A 200 -10.70 -3.93 -13.41
N GLU A 201 -11.92 -4.23 -12.99
CA GLU A 201 -13.15 -3.77 -13.64
C GLU A 201 -13.19 -2.24 -13.78
N SER A 202 -12.91 -1.50 -12.71
CA SER A 202 -12.90 -0.03 -12.73
C SER A 202 -11.84 0.54 -13.68
N LEU A 203 -10.70 -0.14 -13.85
CA LEU A 203 -9.65 0.25 -14.80
C LEU A 203 -10.00 -0.15 -16.24
N GLU A 204 -10.62 -1.32 -16.46
CA GLU A 204 -11.07 -1.77 -17.78
C GLU A 204 -12.10 -0.82 -18.36
N ASP A 205 -13.11 -0.42 -17.60
CA ASP A 205 -14.12 0.57 -17.99
C ASP A 205 -13.51 1.93 -18.41
N ARG A 206 -12.32 2.25 -17.91
CA ARG A 206 -11.60 3.49 -18.20
C ARG A 206 -10.51 3.33 -19.24
N SER A 207 -10.37 2.15 -19.85
CA SER A 207 -9.29 1.81 -20.81
C SER A 207 -7.90 2.14 -20.29
N ALA A 208 -7.64 1.89 -19.00
CA ALA A 208 -6.42 2.26 -18.30
C ALA A 208 -5.48 1.08 -18.00
N ILE A 209 -5.71 -0.09 -18.61
CA ILE A 209 -4.88 -1.27 -18.43
C ILE A 209 -3.89 -1.40 -19.59
N TYR A 210 -2.61 -1.53 -19.23
CA TYR A 210 -1.52 -1.80 -20.17
C TYR A 210 -1.04 -3.24 -19.99
N TYR A 211 -0.99 -3.99 -21.09
CA TYR A 211 -0.41 -5.33 -21.11
C TYR A 211 1.02 -5.26 -21.63
N ILE A 212 1.98 -5.63 -20.78
CA ILE A 212 3.41 -5.55 -21.08
C ILE A 212 3.95 -6.96 -21.32
N GLY A 213 4.34 -7.25 -22.57
CA GLY A 213 4.81 -8.56 -22.98
C GLY A 213 3.75 -9.39 -23.72
N SER A 214 3.97 -10.70 -23.81
CA SER A 214 3.08 -11.63 -24.52
C SER A 214 1.85 -12.10 -23.71
N ALA A 215 1.67 -11.59 -22.52
CA ALA A 215 0.52 -11.92 -21.70
C ALA A 215 -0.72 -11.19 -22.24
N GLY A 216 -1.58 -11.92 -22.90
CA GLY A 216 -2.98 -11.51 -23.09
C GLY A 216 -3.73 -11.46 -21.76
N PRO A 217 -5.02 -11.13 -21.77
CA PRO A 217 -5.83 -11.04 -20.56
C PRO A 217 -5.66 -12.29 -19.70
N LEU A 218 -5.60 -12.08 -18.39
CA LEU A 218 -5.41 -13.11 -17.36
C LEU A 218 -6.22 -14.37 -17.68
N LYS A 219 -5.57 -15.35 -18.27
CA LYS A 219 -6.14 -16.73 -18.33
C LYS A 219 -5.87 -17.37 -16.99
N ASN A 220 -6.88 -18.05 -16.46
CA ASN A 220 -7.02 -18.67 -15.13
C ASN A 220 -5.89 -19.60 -14.63
N ASN A 221 -4.66 -19.47 -15.08
CA ASN A 221 -3.50 -20.24 -14.63
C ASN A 221 -2.64 -19.46 -13.64
N VAL A 222 -3.24 -18.93 -12.63
CA VAL A 222 -2.57 -18.12 -11.63
C VAL A 222 -2.05 -19.03 -10.54
N LYS A 223 -0.73 -19.03 -10.33
CA LYS A 223 -0.13 -19.66 -9.15
C LYS A 223 -0.63 -18.92 -7.91
N THR A 224 -1.38 -19.62 -7.04
CA THR A 224 -1.57 -19.16 -5.67
C THR A 224 -0.22 -19.26 -4.97
N THR A 225 0.26 -18.19 -4.37
CA THR A 225 1.31 -18.29 -3.37
C THR A 225 0.70 -19.06 -2.21
N ASN A 226 1.17 -20.28 -1.94
CA ASN A 226 0.81 -20.98 -0.72
C ASN A 226 1.27 -20.13 0.47
N ASP A 227 0.41 -19.97 1.47
CA ASP A 227 0.76 -19.27 2.72
C ASP A 227 2.02 -19.85 3.38
N ASP A 228 2.35 -21.12 3.09
CA ASP A 228 3.52 -21.84 3.60
C ASP A 228 4.86 -21.36 2.99
N GLU A 229 4.86 -20.61 1.87
CA GLU A 229 6.08 -20.10 1.21
C GLU A 229 6.38 -18.62 1.55
N LEU A 230 5.57 -17.99 2.38
CA LEU A 230 5.79 -16.62 2.85
C LEU A 230 6.91 -16.59 3.91
N TYR A 231 8.14 -16.58 3.45
CA TYR A 231 9.30 -16.33 4.31
C TYR A 231 9.32 -14.86 4.71
N ILE A 232 8.99 -14.58 5.97
CA ILE A 232 9.23 -13.25 6.52
C ILE A 232 10.74 -13.06 6.64
N THR A 233 11.28 -12.10 5.89
CA THR A 233 12.68 -11.69 5.98
C THR A 233 12.94 -10.72 7.12
N MET A 234 11.89 -10.10 7.66
CA MET A 234 11.96 -9.22 8.83
C MET A 234 12.27 -10.05 10.10
N ASN A 235 12.95 -9.43 11.05
CA ASN A 235 13.11 -10.05 12.36
C ASN A 235 11.75 -10.12 13.09
N PHE A 236 11.68 -10.95 14.15
CA PHE A 236 10.43 -11.18 14.87
C PHE A 236 9.83 -9.90 15.48
N GLU A 237 10.66 -9.05 16.07
CA GLU A 237 10.21 -7.81 16.69
C GLU A 237 9.58 -6.88 15.66
N GLN A 238 10.21 -6.73 14.50
CA GLN A 238 9.66 -5.94 13.39
C GLN A 238 8.35 -6.52 12.86
N SER A 239 8.25 -7.84 12.72
CA SER A 239 7.03 -8.51 12.26
C SER A 239 5.88 -8.34 13.25
N ILE A 240 6.15 -8.43 14.56
CA ILE A 240 5.15 -8.22 15.62
C ILE A 240 4.71 -6.75 15.65
N GLN A 241 5.67 -5.82 15.52
CA GLN A 241 5.37 -4.40 15.45
C GLN A 241 4.47 -4.10 14.27
N GLU A 242 4.78 -4.64 13.08
CA GLU A 242 3.99 -4.40 11.88
C GLU A 242 2.59 -5.00 12.00
N ALA A 243 2.46 -6.23 12.51
CA ALA A 243 1.13 -6.81 12.79
C ALA A 243 0.32 -5.97 13.78
N SER A 244 0.98 -5.36 14.78
CA SER A 244 0.35 -4.42 15.72
C SER A 244 -0.12 -3.15 15.02
N ASN A 245 0.71 -2.55 14.16
CA ASN A 245 0.36 -1.36 13.40
C ASN A 245 -0.85 -1.62 12.48
N ILE A 246 -0.83 -2.74 11.74
CA ILE A 246 -1.93 -3.15 10.86
C ILE A 246 -3.23 -3.29 11.65
N MET A 247 -3.18 -3.86 12.85
CA MET A 247 -4.34 -4.01 13.73
C MET A 247 -4.91 -2.64 14.15
N GLU A 248 -4.05 -1.67 14.50
CA GLU A 248 -4.50 -0.34 14.90
C GLU A 248 -5.12 0.45 13.72
N PHE A 249 -4.75 0.10 12.49
CA PHE A 249 -5.46 0.56 11.29
C PHE A 249 -6.75 -0.23 10.99
N LEU A 250 -7.17 -1.11 11.90
CA LEU A 250 -8.38 -1.92 11.80
C LEU A 250 -8.38 -2.97 10.67
N ASP A 251 -7.24 -3.25 10.06
CA ASP A 251 -7.10 -4.33 9.09
C ASP A 251 -6.82 -5.67 9.80
N PHE A 252 -7.84 -6.16 10.54
CA PHE A 252 -7.73 -7.36 11.37
C PHE A 252 -7.39 -8.62 10.57
N GLU A 253 -7.83 -8.69 9.33
CA GLU A 253 -7.56 -9.84 8.46
C GLU A 253 -6.08 -9.92 8.09
N GLN A 254 -5.50 -8.80 7.68
CA GLN A 254 -4.08 -8.71 7.38
C GLN A 254 -3.21 -8.90 8.64
N ALA A 255 -3.62 -8.32 9.78
CA ALA A 255 -2.95 -8.53 11.05
C ALA A 255 -2.98 -10.01 11.48
N ARG A 256 -4.13 -10.70 11.33
CA ARG A 256 -4.28 -12.14 11.59
C ARG A 256 -3.38 -12.99 10.70
N ARG A 257 -3.28 -12.65 9.42
CA ARG A 257 -2.35 -13.30 8.49
C ARG A 257 -0.91 -13.16 8.96
N GLY A 258 -0.49 -11.95 9.32
CA GLY A 258 0.83 -11.69 9.91
C GLY A 258 1.09 -12.53 11.16
N CYS A 259 0.11 -12.61 12.07
CA CYS A 259 0.23 -13.44 13.27
C CYS A 259 0.38 -14.94 12.96
N ARG A 260 -0.32 -15.47 11.96
CA ARG A 260 -0.16 -16.89 11.54
C ARG A 260 1.25 -17.17 11.00
N ILE A 261 1.81 -16.24 10.21
CA ILE A 261 3.16 -16.38 9.69
C ILE A 261 4.18 -16.34 10.82
N ILE A 262 4.02 -15.42 11.79
CA ILE A 262 4.87 -15.34 12.99
C ILE A 262 4.76 -16.63 13.82
N GLU A 263 3.53 -17.14 14.04
CA GLU A 263 3.29 -18.38 14.77
C GLU A 263 3.99 -19.59 14.09
N HIS A 264 3.91 -19.67 12.75
CA HIS A 264 4.58 -20.72 12.00
C HIS A 264 6.09 -20.67 12.20
N LYS A 265 6.69 -19.49 12.10
CA LYS A 265 8.12 -19.31 12.36
C LYS A 265 8.51 -19.69 13.79
N LEU A 266 7.71 -19.31 14.79
CA LEU A 266 7.95 -19.69 16.19
C LEU A 266 7.93 -21.20 16.41
N LYS A 267 7.14 -21.95 15.65
CA LYS A 267 7.03 -23.41 15.79
C LYS A 267 8.16 -24.18 15.08
N PHE A 268 8.70 -23.63 14.00
CA PHE A 268 9.60 -24.37 13.10
C PHE A 268 11.02 -23.82 13.03
N GLU A 269 11.24 -22.59 13.50
CA GLU A 269 12.56 -22.01 13.60
C GLU A 269 12.91 -21.89 15.09
N ASP A 270 14.08 -22.37 15.53
CA ASP A 270 14.62 -22.20 16.90
C ASP A 270 14.97 -20.71 17.15
N ALA A 271 13.97 -19.83 16.99
CA ALA A 271 14.14 -18.40 17.13
C ALA A 271 13.92 -17.99 18.59
N TRP A 272 14.93 -17.36 19.15
CA TRP A 272 14.80 -16.76 20.47
C TRP A 272 14.00 -15.45 20.38
N ILE A 273 12.94 -15.33 21.15
CA ILE A 273 12.13 -14.12 21.29
C ILE A 273 12.16 -13.70 22.75
N ASP A 274 12.35 -12.42 23.01
CA ASP A 274 12.22 -11.87 24.35
C ASP A 274 10.76 -11.93 24.87
N GLU A 275 10.60 -12.00 26.19
CA GLU A 275 9.29 -12.15 26.83
C GLU A 275 8.34 -11.00 26.51
N LYS A 276 8.83 -9.77 26.32
CA LYS A 276 8.02 -8.59 26.02
C LYS A 276 7.44 -8.69 24.60
N SER A 277 8.24 -9.05 23.62
CA SER A 277 7.82 -9.25 22.24
C SER A 277 6.82 -10.41 22.13
N LEU A 278 7.06 -11.50 22.87
CA LEU A 278 6.16 -12.65 22.92
C LEU A 278 4.78 -12.27 23.53
N ARG A 279 4.76 -11.51 24.62
CA ARG A 279 3.51 -11.00 25.21
C ARG A 279 2.76 -10.08 24.23
N ARG A 280 3.46 -9.20 23.53
CA ARG A 280 2.88 -8.33 22.51
C ARG A 280 2.27 -9.14 21.38
N PHE A 281 2.97 -10.16 20.89
CA PHE A 281 2.47 -11.08 19.86
C PHE A 281 1.14 -11.72 20.29
N TYR A 282 1.07 -12.31 21.49
CA TYR A 282 -0.17 -12.94 21.96
C TYR A 282 -1.32 -11.95 22.16
N MET A 283 -1.04 -10.71 22.54
CA MET A 283 -2.07 -9.67 22.60
C MET A 283 -2.64 -9.34 21.22
N VAL A 284 -1.76 -9.15 20.23
CA VAL A 284 -2.18 -8.89 18.83
C VAL A 284 -2.98 -10.08 18.32
N TYR A 285 -2.47 -11.29 18.50
CA TYR A 285 -3.10 -12.52 18.02
C TYR A 285 -4.47 -12.76 18.64
N ALA A 286 -4.61 -12.55 19.95
CA ALA A 286 -5.90 -12.65 20.65
C ALA A 286 -6.92 -11.63 20.10
N ARG A 287 -6.52 -10.38 19.89
CA ARG A 287 -7.40 -9.32 19.37
C ARG A 287 -7.82 -9.56 17.90
N THR A 288 -7.02 -10.25 17.12
CA THR A 288 -7.37 -10.59 15.72
C THR A 288 -8.18 -11.87 15.60
N SER A 289 -8.37 -12.62 16.71
CA SER A 289 -9.07 -13.92 16.72
C SER A 289 -10.54 -13.81 17.14
N VAL A 290 -11.00 -12.62 17.48
CA VAL A 290 -12.39 -12.29 17.78
C VAL A 290 -13.11 -11.90 16.49
#